data_cb2e10286c90cb65b15025702755da73
#
_entry.id   cb2e10286c90cb65b15025702755da73
#
_cell.length_a   1.000
_cell.length_b   1.000
_cell.length_c   1.000
_cell.angle_alpha   90.00
_cell.angle_beta   90.00
_cell.angle_gamma   90.00
#
_symmetry.space_group_name_H-M   'P 1'
#
loop_
_entity.id
_entity.type
_entity.pdbx_description
1 polymer ?
#
loop_
_entity_poly.entity_id
_entity_poly.type
_entity_poly.pdbx_seq_one_letter_code
_entity_poly.pdbx_strand_id
1 'polypeptide(L)'
;MTAEEWLNNEKLSVDIWHNKYQQGDETFEGWLDRVSGGNERIRQLIKEQKFIFAGRILSNRGVTDRKITYSNCYCLTPPQDSLESIFEAGSKLARTFSYGGGSGVDVSNLRPKNAPVNNAAKSTSGTVSFMDFYSYITGLIGQEGRRGALMISISCEHPDLVEFINLKSNLDVCTKANISVRMTDAFMQAVESGSDFTLHFTMEDGSEITKIVNAREVFMLLAQRNWEMAEPGILYWDRIANYNLLQNTGFKYAGVNPCVTGDTLVLTENGYASIASLVGHKCVVWNGYEWSEVEPKLMENNAQVYEISFSDGTSIKCTDYHKFPINTGTYHKAVDTRKQLKDIKVGEKLIKCAFPIICGPSENSGVCMYTQGFFSGDGYYCADRVTPYIKFYGRKKYCISNEN
;
A
#
# COMPACT_ATOMS: atom_id res chain seq x y z
N MET A 1 -3.82 -14.70 -33.52
CA MET A 1 -3.09 -13.79 -32.62
C MET A 1 -2.44 -14.64 -31.54
N THR A 2 -1.17 -14.44 -31.28
CA THR A 2 -0.46 -15.09 -30.16
C THR A 2 -0.49 -14.20 -28.92
N ALA A 3 -0.06 -14.71 -27.77
CA ALA A 3 0.05 -13.91 -26.55
C ALA A 3 1.11 -12.80 -26.69
N GLU A 4 2.20 -13.12 -27.37
CA GLU A 4 3.29 -12.18 -27.68
C GLU A 4 2.78 -11.01 -28.52
N GLU A 5 2.04 -11.31 -29.62
CA GLU A 5 1.43 -10.29 -30.46
C GLU A 5 0.44 -9.42 -29.65
N TRP A 6 -0.40 -10.03 -28.81
CA TRP A 6 -1.38 -9.33 -27.99
C TRP A 6 -0.73 -8.44 -26.95
N LEU A 7 0.43 -8.85 -26.41
CA LEU A 7 1.22 -8.11 -25.42
C LEU A 7 2.31 -7.23 -26.07
N ASN A 8 2.23 -6.97 -27.39
CA ASN A 8 3.17 -6.13 -28.14
C ASN A 8 4.64 -6.60 -28.04
N ASN A 9 4.86 -7.90 -27.85
CA ASN A 9 6.18 -8.52 -27.63
C ASN A 9 6.93 -7.94 -26.42
N GLU A 10 6.20 -7.35 -25.46
CA GLU A 10 6.77 -6.85 -24.22
C GLU A 10 7.20 -8.03 -23.35
N LYS A 11 8.52 -8.24 -23.24
CA LYS A 11 9.11 -9.46 -22.67
C LYS A 11 8.57 -9.79 -21.28
N LEU A 12 8.50 -8.82 -20.37
CA LEU A 12 8.02 -9.04 -19.00
C LEU A 12 6.55 -9.49 -18.99
N SER A 13 5.70 -8.85 -19.80
CA SER A 13 4.28 -9.19 -19.91
C SER A 13 4.07 -10.58 -20.47
N VAL A 14 4.87 -10.98 -21.46
CA VAL A 14 4.87 -12.31 -22.05
C VAL A 14 5.33 -13.36 -21.04
N ASP A 15 6.42 -13.10 -20.32
CA ASP A 15 6.92 -14.00 -19.27
C ASP A 15 5.88 -14.17 -18.13
N ILE A 16 5.19 -13.07 -17.74
CA ILE A 16 4.11 -13.13 -16.75
C ILE A 16 2.93 -13.96 -17.26
N TRP A 17 2.54 -13.78 -18.52
CA TRP A 17 1.43 -14.55 -19.11
C TRP A 17 1.75 -16.04 -19.09
N HIS A 18 2.92 -16.45 -19.58
CA HIS A 18 3.35 -17.85 -19.59
C HIS A 18 3.47 -18.45 -18.17
N ASN A 19 4.08 -17.72 -17.24
CA ASN A 19 4.38 -18.27 -15.91
C ASN A 19 3.22 -18.20 -14.92
N LYS A 20 2.20 -17.34 -15.15
CA LYS A 20 1.14 -17.10 -14.16
C LYS A 20 -0.28 -17.30 -14.68
N TYR A 21 -0.52 -17.12 -15.98
CA TYR A 21 -1.87 -17.10 -16.54
C TYR A 21 -2.16 -18.22 -17.52
N GLN A 22 -1.16 -18.71 -18.22
CA GLN A 22 -1.27 -19.88 -19.06
C GLN A 22 -1.43 -21.16 -18.22
N GLN A 23 -2.33 -22.06 -18.61
CA GLN A 23 -2.51 -23.37 -17.99
C GLN A 23 -1.96 -24.46 -18.93
N GLY A 24 -0.92 -25.17 -18.47
CA GLY A 24 -0.24 -26.16 -19.33
C GLY A 24 0.20 -25.56 -20.66
N ASP A 25 -0.07 -26.26 -21.75
CA ASP A 25 0.30 -25.84 -23.11
C ASP A 25 -0.85 -25.16 -23.87
N GLU A 26 -1.82 -24.52 -23.16
CA GLU A 26 -2.93 -23.84 -23.83
C GLU A 26 -2.44 -22.72 -24.75
N THR A 27 -3.07 -22.61 -25.92
CA THR A 27 -2.82 -21.48 -26.83
C THR A 27 -3.46 -20.20 -26.29
N PHE A 28 -3.07 -19.04 -26.83
CA PHE A 28 -3.71 -17.76 -26.47
C PHE A 28 -5.23 -17.76 -26.74
N GLU A 29 -5.67 -18.38 -27.84
CA GLU A 29 -7.09 -18.51 -28.14
C GLU A 29 -7.80 -19.45 -27.15
N GLY A 30 -7.15 -20.55 -26.75
CA GLY A 30 -7.65 -21.45 -25.71
C GLY A 30 -7.75 -20.75 -24.35
N TRP A 31 -6.74 -19.96 -23.99
CA TRP A 31 -6.76 -19.13 -22.80
C TRP A 31 -7.92 -18.11 -22.83
N LEU A 32 -8.13 -17.44 -23.97
CA LEU A 32 -9.27 -16.51 -24.14
C LEU A 32 -10.62 -17.22 -23.95
N ASP A 33 -10.78 -18.42 -24.51
CA ASP A 33 -12.01 -19.21 -24.36
C ASP A 33 -12.24 -19.60 -22.90
N ARG A 34 -11.20 -20.07 -22.24
CA ARG A 34 -11.24 -20.44 -20.83
C ARG A 34 -11.58 -19.24 -19.95
N VAL A 35 -10.90 -18.12 -20.14
CA VAL A 35 -11.05 -16.91 -19.30
C VAL A 35 -12.40 -16.22 -19.58
N SER A 36 -12.86 -16.18 -20.83
CA SER A 36 -14.18 -15.62 -21.18
C SER A 36 -15.35 -16.53 -20.77
N GLY A 37 -15.07 -17.83 -20.54
CA GLY A 37 -16.08 -18.84 -20.29
C GLY A 37 -16.99 -19.07 -21.49
N GLY A 38 -16.45 -18.97 -22.70
CA GLY A 38 -17.17 -19.10 -23.96
C GLY A 38 -18.05 -17.91 -24.33
N ASN A 39 -17.96 -16.79 -23.60
CA ASN A 39 -18.70 -15.58 -23.95
C ASN A 39 -17.94 -14.77 -24.98
N GLU A 40 -18.44 -14.75 -26.23
CA GLU A 40 -17.79 -14.10 -27.37
C GLU A 40 -17.58 -12.60 -27.17
N ARG A 41 -18.55 -11.89 -26.56
CA ARG A 41 -18.42 -10.46 -26.28
C ARG A 41 -17.27 -10.17 -25.31
N ILE A 42 -17.15 -10.96 -24.22
CA ILE A 42 -16.06 -10.83 -23.25
C ILE A 42 -14.73 -11.14 -23.93
N ARG A 43 -14.68 -12.23 -24.71
CA ARG A 43 -13.52 -12.64 -25.50
C ARG A 43 -13.01 -11.51 -26.39
N GLN A 44 -13.93 -10.90 -27.15
CA GLN A 44 -13.60 -9.78 -28.04
C GLN A 44 -13.08 -8.56 -27.26
N LEU A 45 -13.71 -8.21 -26.12
CA LEU A 45 -13.26 -7.10 -25.28
C LEU A 45 -11.84 -7.33 -24.71
N ILE A 46 -11.51 -8.57 -24.34
CA ILE A 46 -10.15 -8.92 -23.90
C ILE A 46 -9.16 -8.81 -25.06
N LYS A 47 -9.50 -9.35 -26.22
CA LYS A 47 -8.68 -9.22 -27.46
C LYS A 47 -8.37 -7.78 -27.82
N GLU A 48 -9.35 -6.91 -27.69
CA GLU A 48 -9.23 -5.47 -27.97
C GLU A 48 -8.58 -4.68 -26.82
N GLN A 49 -8.15 -5.35 -25.72
CA GLN A 49 -7.60 -4.73 -24.53
C GLN A 49 -8.51 -3.68 -23.86
N LYS A 50 -9.82 -3.78 -24.09
CA LYS A 50 -10.84 -2.89 -23.50
C LYS A 50 -11.35 -3.37 -22.15
N PHE A 51 -11.12 -4.64 -21.82
CA PHE A 51 -11.50 -5.27 -20.58
C PHE A 51 -10.54 -6.41 -20.26
N ILE A 52 -10.19 -6.57 -19.01
CA ILE A 52 -9.44 -7.72 -18.51
C ILE A 52 -9.94 -8.08 -17.10
N PHE A 53 -10.01 -9.36 -16.79
CA PHE A 53 -10.32 -9.82 -15.44
C PHE A 53 -9.15 -9.64 -14.48
N ALA A 54 -9.44 -9.62 -13.18
CA ALA A 54 -8.43 -9.69 -12.13
C ALA A 54 -7.57 -10.95 -12.25
N GLY A 55 -6.32 -10.85 -11.84
CA GLY A 55 -5.31 -11.90 -12.06
C GLY A 55 -5.71 -13.31 -11.60
N ARG A 56 -6.47 -13.43 -10.51
CA ARG A 56 -6.96 -14.76 -10.05
C ARG A 56 -8.02 -15.35 -10.96
N ILE A 57 -8.81 -14.55 -11.64
CA ILE A 57 -9.75 -15.03 -12.65
C ILE A 57 -8.99 -15.44 -13.91
N LEU A 58 -7.99 -14.64 -14.33
CA LEU A 58 -7.15 -14.97 -15.48
C LEU A 58 -6.41 -16.29 -15.32
N SER A 59 -5.86 -16.54 -14.12
CA SER A 59 -5.12 -17.78 -13.85
C SER A 59 -6.03 -18.96 -13.54
N ASN A 60 -7.17 -18.76 -12.89
CA ASN A 60 -7.88 -19.85 -12.24
C ASN A 60 -9.23 -20.23 -12.88
N ARG A 61 -9.84 -19.35 -13.69
CA ARG A 61 -11.12 -19.68 -14.32
C ARG A 61 -10.98 -20.91 -15.22
N GLY A 62 -11.92 -21.85 -15.08
CA GLY A 62 -11.92 -23.11 -15.81
C GLY A 62 -10.97 -24.19 -15.27
N VAL A 63 -10.18 -23.91 -14.25
CA VAL A 63 -9.36 -24.90 -13.54
C VAL A 63 -10.25 -25.74 -12.62
N THR A 64 -10.21 -27.07 -12.76
CA THR A 64 -11.09 -28.01 -12.03
C THR A 64 -10.33 -29.10 -11.28
N ASP A 65 -9.04 -29.23 -11.52
CA ASP A 65 -8.17 -30.28 -10.97
C ASP A 65 -7.69 -30.00 -9.54
N ARG A 66 -7.87 -28.76 -9.05
CA ARG A 66 -7.45 -28.33 -7.73
C ARG A 66 -8.38 -27.28 -7.12
N LYS A 67 -8.30 -27.11 -5.79
CA LYS A 67 -9.06 -26.09 -5.07
C LYS A 67 -8.38 -24.75 -5.21
N ILE A 68 -9.12 -23.78 -5.70
CA ILE A 68 -8.64 -22.43 -6.03
C ILE A 68 -9.65 -21.37 -5.60
N THR A 69 -9.24 -20.11 -5.62
CA THR A 69 -10.13 -18.96 -5.44
C THR A 69 -10.05 -18.00 -6.62
N TYR A 70 -11.14 -17.26 -6.88
CA TYR A 70 -11.20 -16.16 -7.84
C TYR A 70 -10.97 -14.80 -7.20
N SER A 71 -10.91 -14.73 -5.87
CA SER A 71 -10.63 -13.50 -5.12
C SER A 71 -9.16 -13.45 -4.70
N ASN A 72 -8.57 -12.25 -4.78
CA ASN A 72 -7.19 -12.04 -4.35
C ASN A 72 -7.08 -11.85 -2.83
N CYS A 73 -8.05 -11.14 -2.23
CA CYS A 73 -7.96 -10.62 -0.88
C CYS A 73 -9.19 -10.98 -0.07
N TYR A 74 -8.94 -11.37 1.16
CA TYR A 74 -9.95 -11.71 2.16
C TYR A 74 -9.68 -10.92 3.43
N CYS A 75 -10.74 -10.53 4.13
CA CYS A 75 -10.66 -10.04 5.50
C CYS A 75 -11.32 -11.06 6.41
N LEU A 76 -10.56 -11.58 7.36
CA LEU A 76 -11.12 -12.49 8.36
C LEU A 76 -11.91 -11.70 9.41
N THR A 77 -12.94 -12.34 9.97
CA THR A 77 -13.54 -11.87 11.21
C THR A 77 -12.44 -11.81 12.26
N PRO A 78 -12.28 -10.69 12.99
CA PRO A 78 -11.30 -10.58 14.06
C PRO A 78 -11.47 -11.73 15.07
N PRO A 79 -10.38 -12.38 15.49
CA PRO A 79 -10.46 -13.42 16.50
C PRO A 79 -11.00 -12.83 17.81
N GLN A 80 -11.81 -13.61 18.52
CA GLN A 80 -12.21 -13.31 19.88
C GLN A 80 -11.07 -13.67 20.82
N ASP A 81 -11.11 -13.13 22.03
CA ASP A 81 -10.07 -13.30 23.05
C ASP A 81 -10.11 -14.70 23.71
N SER A 82 -9.95 -15.74 22.90
CA SER A 82 -9.85 -17.14 23.33
C SER A 82 -8.87 -17.91 22.47
N LEU A 83 -8.22 -18.92 23.02
CA LEU A 83 -7.27 -19.75 22.27
C LEU A 83 -7.96 -20.41 21.07
N GLU A 84 -9.18 -20.90 21.24
CA GLU A 84 -9.96 -21.55 20.18
C GLU A 84 -10.14 -20.60 18.99
N SER A 85 -10.56 -19.38 19.24
CA SER A 85 -10.79 -18.37 18.19
C SER A 85 -9.47 -17.92 17.52
N ILE A 86 -8.40 -17.77 18.28
CA ILE A 86 -7.06 -17.43 17.77
C ILE A 86 -6.56 -18.54 16.82
N PHE A 87 -6.65 -19.81 17.23
CA PHE A 87 -6.21 -20.92 16.40
C PHE A 87 -7.15 -21.20 15.23
N GLU A 88 -8.46 -20.96 15.38
CA GLU A 88 -9.41 -20.99 14.27
C GLU A 88 -9.07 -19.94 13.19
N ALA A 89 -8.73 -18.72 13.60
CA ALA A 89 -8.25 -17.68 12.68
C ALA A 89 -6.99 -18.14 11.94
N GLY A 90 -6.04 -18.76 12.63
CA GLY A 90 -4.86 -19.38 12.02
C GLY A 90 -5.21 -20.44 10.99
N SER A 91 -6.16 -21.32 11.28
CA SER A 91 -6.66 -22.33 10.36
C SER A 91 -7.32 -21.72 9.11
N LYS A 92 -8.12 -20.65 9.29
CA LYS A 92 -8.74 -19.89 8.20
C LYS A 92 -7.69 -19.21 7.32
N LEU A 93 -6.64 -18.63 7.92
CA LEU A 93 -5.48 -18.07 7.21
C LEU A 93 -4.80 -19.13 6.34
N ALA A 94 -4.44 -20.27 6.94
CA ALA A 94 -3.78 -21.36 6.25
C ALA A 94 -4.61 -21.85 5.04
N ARG A 95 -5.93 -22.00 5.23
CA ARG A 95 -6.83 -22.39 4.14
C ARG A 95 -6.93 -21.34 3.04
N THR A 96 -7.03 -20.06 3.41
CA THR A 96 -7.07 -18.94 2.44
C THR A 96 -5.82 -18.91 1.60
N PHE A 97 -4.65 -19.03 2.23
CA PHE A 97 -3.36 -19.07 1.51
C PHE A 97 -3.23 -20.30 0.62
N SER A 98 -3.66 -21.48 1.09
CA SER A 98 -3.60 -22.70 0.28
C SER A 98 -4.45 -22.64 -1.00
N TYR A 99 -5.51 -21.80 -1.01
CA TYR A 99 -6.34 -21.57 -2.20
C TYR A 99 -5.85 -20.39 -3.04
N GLY A 100 -4.76 -19.77 -2.65
CA GLY A 100 -4.13 -18.68 -3.39
C GLY A 100 -4.62 -17.29 -3.03
N GLY A 101 -5.43 -17.11 -1.98
CA GLY A 101 -5.87 -15.81 -1.47
C GLY A 101 -4.81 -15.15 -0.58
N GLY A 102 -4.85 -13.83 -0.45
CA GLY A 102 -4.23 -13.06 0.63
C GLY A 102 -5.26 -12.77 1.71
N SER A 103 -4.84 -12.45 2.94
CA SER A 103 -5.76 -12.20 4.02
C SER A 103 -5.35 -11.04 4.93
N GLY A 104 -6.35 -10.35 5.49
CA GLY A 104 -6.19 -9.40 6.58
C GLY A 104 -6.84 -9.91 7.86
N VAL A 105 -6.20 -9.67 9.01
CA VAL A 105 -6.72 -9.97 10.34
C VAL A 105 -6.49 -8.80 11.27
N ASP A 106 -7.51 -8.43 12.04
CA ASP A 106 -7.40 -7.41 13.09
C ASP A 106 -7.28 -8.10 14.45
N VAL A 107 -6.30 -7.69 15.25
CA VAL A 107 -6.00 -8.31 16.55
C VAL A 107 -6.44 -7.47 17.73
N SER A 108 -7.21 -6.42 17.51
CA SER A 108 -7.63 -5.49 18.56
C SER A 108 -8.50 -6.11 19.66
N ASN A 109 -9.14 -7.25 19.38
CA ASN A 109 -9.97 -7.96 20.36
C ASN A 109 -9.17 -8.88 21.29
N LEU A 110 -7.86 -9.05 21.06
CA LEU A 110 -7.03 -9.91 21.91
C LEU A 110 -6.53 -9.11 23.11
N ARG A 111 -6.60 -9.71 24.31
CA ARG A 111 -6.13 -9.06 25.55
C ARG A 111 -4.67 -8.67 25.48
N PRO A 112 -4.30 -7.54 26.10
CA PRO A 112 -2.95 -7.02 26.06
C PRO A 112 -1.97 -7.88 26.86
N LYS A 113 -0.70 -7.69 26.62
CA LYS A 113 0.41 -8.33 27.34
C LYS A 113 0.27 -8.17 28.85
N ASN A 114 0.60 -9.25 29.57
CA ASN A 114 0.48 -9.37 31.01
C ASN A 114 -0.96 -9.36 31.56
N ALA A 115 -1.98 -9.31 30.72
CA ALA A 115 -3.34 -9.49 31.16
C ALA A 115 -3.52 -10.88 31.80
N PRO A 116 -4.35 -11.00 32.86
CA PRO A 116 -4.55 -12.26 33.56
C PRO A 116 -5.21 -13.30 32.66
N VAL A 117 -4.81 -14.55 32.82
CA VAL A 117 -5.43 -15.72 32.20
C VAL A 117 -5.67 -16.79 33.26
N ASN A 118 -6.79 -17.52 33.10
CA ASN A 118 -7.16 -18.58 34.01
C ASN A 118 -6.56 -19.94 33.58
N ASN A 119 -5.21 -19.99 33.48
CA ASN A 119 -4.48 -21.20 33.18
C ASN A 119 -3.10 -21.22 33.86
N ALA A 120 -2.27 -22.23 33.59
CA ALA A 120 -0.98 -22.42 34.23
C ALA A 120 0.00 -21.23 34.00
N ALA A 121 -0.17 -20.44 32.93
CA ALA A 121 0.68 -19.30 32.63
C ALA A 121 0.36 -18.06 33.49
N LYS A 122 -0.83 -17.96 34.06
CA LYS A 122 -1.36 -16.84 34.86
C LYS A 122 -1.51 -15.51 34.10
N SER A 123 -0.70 -15.25 33.11
CA SER A 123 -0.76 -14.05 32.26
C SER A 123 -0.47 -14.38 30.81
N THR A 124 -1.00 -13.57 29.87
CA THR A 124 -0.77 -13.72 28.44
C THR A 124 0.53 -13.03 28.01
N SER A 125 1.11 -13.54 26.93
CA SER A 125 2.24 -12.89 26.20
C SER A 125 1.80 -11.68 25.36
N GLY A 126 0.47 -11.45 25.20
CA GLY A 126 -0.09 -10.32 24.47
C GLY A 126 -0.33 -10.56 22.98
N THR A 127 -0.88 -9.55 22.32
CA THR A 127 -1.27 -9.58 20.90
C THR A 127 -0.10 -9.87 19.96
N VAL A 128 1.07 -9.30 20.24
CA VAL A 128 2.29 -9.40 19.40
C VAL A 128 2.75 -10.84 19.23
N SER A 129 2.66 -11.67 20.26
CA SER A 129 3.04 -13.09 20.17
C SER A 129 2.12 -13.89 19.22
N PHE A 130 0.84 -13.58 19.20
CA PHE A 130 -0.08 -14.23 18.27
C PHE A 130 0.06 -13.72 16.83
N MET A 131 0.55 -12.50 16.65
CA MET A 131 0.90 -12.01 15.31
C MET A 131 2.05 -12.81 14.70
N ASP A 132 3.06 -13.18 15.48
CA ASP A 132 4.17 -14.00 15.01
C ASP A 132 3.70 -15.41 14.62
N PHE A 133 2.77 -15.98 15.36
CA PHE A 133 2.08 -17.23 14.98
C PHE A 133 1.39 -17.10 13.60
N TYR A 134 0.63 -16.02 13.34
CA TYR A 134 0.00 -15.80 12.04
C TYR A 134 1.02 -15.58 10.92
N SER A 135 2.09 -14.87 11.22
CA SER A 135 3.21 -14.67 10.31
C SER A 135 3.90 -15.99 9.96
N TYR A 136 4.11 -16.86 10.93
CA TYR A 136 4.68 -18.20 10.73
C TYR A 136 3.81 -19.03 9.79
N ILE A 137 2.49 -19.08 10.02
CA ILE A 137 1.53 -19.77 9.12
C ILE A 137 1.66 -19.25 7.69
N THR A 138 1.79 -17.93 7.51
CA THR A 138 1.92 -17.30 6.20
C THR A 138 3.19 -17.75 5.47
N GLY A 139 4.27 -17.96 6.20
CA GLY A 139 5.52 -18.49 5.66
C GLY A 139 5.49 -19.99 5.36
N LEU A 140 4.75 -20.76 6.17
CA LEU A 140 4.63 -22.20 6.06
C LEU A 140 3.76 -22.63 4.87
N ILE A 141 2.63 -21.91 4.66
CA ILE A 141 1.70 -22.22 3.56
C ILE A 141 2.15 -21.49 2.30
N GLY A 142 3.10 -22.12 1.60
CA GLY A 142 3.57 -21.63 0.29
C GLY A 142 2.51 -21.83 -0.80
N GLN A 143 2.53 -20.92 -1.77
CA GLN A 143 1.85 -21.08 -3.06
C GLN A 143 2.98 -21.23 -4.08
N GLU A 144 2.88 -22.12 -5.02
CA GLU A 144 3.90 -22.41 -6.03
C GLU A 144 4.45 -21.08 -6.64
N GLY A 145 5.70 -20.75 -6.29
CA GLY A 145 6.34 -19.49 -6.67
C GLY A 145 5.78 -18.21 -6.04
N ARG A 146 4.84 -18.27 -5.06
CA ARG A 146 4.25 -17.12 -4.42
C ARG A 146 4.08 -17.32 -2.91
N ARG A 147 4.45 -16.32 -2.10
CA ARG A 147 4.21 -16.32 -0.65
C ARG A 147 2.77 -15.96 -0.34
N GLY A 148 2.23 -16.46 0.78
CA GLY A 148 0.99 -15.94 1.36
C GLY A 148 1.13 -14.42 1.59
N ALA A 149 0.05 -13.67 1.43
CA ALA A 149 0.00 -12.24 1.72
C ALA A 149 -0.88 -12.03 2.95
N LEU A 150 -0.29 -11.49 4.02
CA LEU A 150 -0.96 -11.23 5.29
C LEU A 150 -0.81 -9.76 5.67
N MET A 151 -1.92 -9.14 6.07
CA MET A 151 -1.93 -7.87 6.79
C MET A 151 -2.48 -8.08 8.19
N ILE A 152 -1.83 -7.53 9.20
CA ILE A 152 -2.32 -7.53 10.57
C ILE A 152 -2.54 -6.07 10.99
N SER A 153 -3.70 -5.77 11.57
CA SER A 153 -4.02 -4.44 12.09
C SER A 153 -4.34 -4.48 13.57
N ILE A 154 -4.13 -3.35 14.24
CA ILE A 154 -4.52 -3.11 15.63
C ILE A 154 -5.16 -1.72 15.76
N SER A 155 -6.09 -1.56 16.71
CA SER A 155 -6.63 -0.24 17.08
C SER A 155 -5.57 0.63 17.76
N CYS A 156 -5.58 1.93 17.48
CA CYS A 156 -4.78 2.91 18.22
C CYS A 156 -5.20 3.05 19.70
N GLU A 157 -6.33 2.46 20.07
CA GLU A 157 -6.84 2.46 21.45
C GLU A 157 -6.35 1.27 22.29
N HIS A 158 -5.68 0.31 21.66
CA HIS A 158 -5.24 -0.92 22.32
C HIS A 158 -4.01 -0.70 23.22
N PRO A 159 -3.96 -1.28 24.45
CA PRO A 159 -2.81 -1.10 25.35
C PRO A 159 -1.45 -1.57 24.81
N ASP A 160 -1.43 -2.55 23.89
CA ASP A 160 -0.20 -3.03 23.25
C ASP A 160 0.25 -2.16 22.04
N LEU A 161 -0.39 -1.00 21.79
CA LEU A 161 -0.11 -0.14 20.62
C LEU A 161 1.38 0.17 20.47
N VAL A 162 2.05 0.57 21.53
CA VAL A 162 3.48 0.96 21.47
C VAL A 162 4.37 -0.26 21.16
N GLU A 163 4.03 -1.44 21.70
CA GLU A 163 4.72 -2.68 21.39
C GLU A 163 4.52 -3.10 19.93
N PHE A 164 3.29 -2.97 19.42
CA PHE A 164 2.96 -3.19 18.02
C PHE A 164 3.73 -2.27 17.08
N ILE A 165 3.81 -0.97 17.38
CA ILE A 165 4.55 0.02 16.57
C ILE A 165 6.04 -0.35 16.49
N ASN A 166 6.61 -0.82 17.58
CA ASN A 166 8.03 -1.19 17.65
C ASN A 166 8.34 -2.60 17.12
N LEU A 167 7.34 -3.39 16.76
CA LEU A 167 7.51 -4.80 16.42
C LEU A 167 8.56 -5.03 15.33
N LYS A 168 8.47 -4.27 14.25
CA LYS A 168 9.37 -4.39 13.09
C LYS A 168 10.79 -3.86 13.31
N SER A 169 11.07 -3.25 14.45
CA SER A 169 12.46 -2.92 14.85
C SER A 169 13.28 -4.20 15.10
N ASN A 170 12.62 -5.33 15.38
CA ASN A 170 13.22 -6.65 15.35
C ASN A 170 12.85 -7.34 14.03
N LEU A 171 13.82 -7.46 13.12
CA LEU A 171 13.63 -8.02 11.79
C LEU A 171 13.37 -9.54 11.78
N ASP A 172 13.52 -10.22 12.91
CA ASP A 172 13.28 -11.66 13.04
C ASP A 172 11.84 -12.01 13.41
N VAL A 173 11.03 -11.00 13.81
CA VAL A 173 9.67 -11.20 14.28
C VAL A 173 8.67 -10.74 13.22
N CYS A 174 7.59 -11.50 13.05
CA CYS A 174 6.47 -11.16 12.15
C CYS A 174 6.90 -10.85 10.71
N THR A 175 7.88 -11.60 10.17
CA THR A 175 8.57 -11.33 8.91
C THR A 175 7.70 -11.52 7.65
N LYS A 176 6.54 -12.17 7.77
CA LYS A 176 5.66 -12.55 6.64
C LYS A 176 4.32 -11.84 6.67
N ALA A 177 4.18 -10.81 7.49
CA ALA A 177 2.97 -9.99 7.57
C ALA A 177 3.31 -8.51 7.46
N ASN A 178 2.49 -7.76 6.72
CA ASN A 178 2.47 -6.30 6.82
C ASN A 178 1.65 -5.91 8.04
N ILE A 179 2.00 -4.80 8.69
CA ILE A 179 1.30 -4.34 9.88
C ILE A 179 0.79 -2.91 9.71
N SER A 180 -0.38 -2.61 10.27
CA SER A 180 -0.98 -1.27 10.20
C SER A 180 -1.76 -0.93 11.46
N VAL A 181 -1.72 0.35 11.86
CA VAL A 181 -2.51 0.86 12.99
C VAL A 181 -3.79 1.50 12.47
N ARG A 182 -4.92 1.13 13.06
CA ARG A 182 -6.23 1.74 12.82
C ARG A 182 -6.37 2.98 13.70
N MET A 183 -6.26 4.16 13.09
CA MET A 183 -6.37 5.46 13.77
C MET A 183 -7.81 5.94 13.80
N THR A 184 -8.31 6.31 15.00
CA THR A 184 -9.59 6.99 15.15
C THR A 184 -9.45 8.49 15.02
N ASP A 185 -10.53 9.19 14.66
CA ASP A 185 -10.55 10.66 14.62
C ASP A 185 -10.28 11.26 16.01
N ALA A 186 -10.72 10.59 17.08
CA ALA A 186 -10.45 10.99 18.46
C ALA A 186 -8.95 10.93 18.80
N PHE A 187 -8.25 9.86 18.40
CA PHE A 187 -6.80 9.78 18.57
C PHE A 187 -6.08 10.88 17.78
N MET A 188 -6.49 11.14 16.54
CA MET A 188 -5.89 12.17 15.71
C MET A 188 -6.10 13.60 16.27
N GLN A 189 -7.27 13.87 16.89
CA GLN A 189 -7.49 15.14 17.61
C GLN A 189 -6.56 15.27 18.82
N ALA A 190 -6.32 14.19 19.56
CA ALA A 190 -5.34 14.18 20.65
C ALA A 190 -3.90 14.39 20.14
N VAL A 191 -3.56 13.86 18.97
CA VAL A 191 -2.27 14.15 18.29
C VAL A 191 -2.13 15.62 17.96
N GLU A 192 -3.16 16.25 17.38
CA GLU A 192 -3.15 17.67 17.02
C GLU A 192 -2.99 18.58 18.25
N SER A 193 -3.70 18.27 19.32
CA SER A 193 -3.64 19.04 20.59
C SER A 193 -2.38 18.72 21.41
N GLY A 194 -1.70 17.59 21.16
CA GLY A 194 -0.58 17.11 21.99
C GLY A 194 -1.01 16.60 23.36
N SER A 195 -2.30 16.22 23.50
CA SER A 195 -2.86 15.74 24.76
C SER A 195 -2.56 14.26 25.01
N ASP A 196 -2.76 13.88 26.26
CA ASP A 196 -2.77 12.48 26.65
C ASP A 196 -3.99 11.75 26.09
N PHE A 197 -3.81 10.47 25.80
CA PHE A 197 -4.84 9.58 25.30
C PHE A 197 -4.84 8.26 26.09
N THR A 198 -6.02 7.81 26.47
CA THR A 198 -6.17 6.58 27.24
C THR A 198 -6.36 5.39 26.30
N LEU A 199 -5.36 4.52 26.25
CA LEU A 199 -5.49 3.19 25.66
C LEU A 199 -6.27 2.31 26.63
N HIS A 200 -7.18 1.46 26.12
CA HIS A 200 -8.03 0.64 26.97
C HIS A 200 -8.37 -0.70 26.32
N PHE A 201 -8.64 -1.67 27.16
CA PHE A 201 -9.15 -2.98 26.78
C PHE A 201 -10.11 -3.48 27.86
N THR A 202 -11.33 -3.87 27.45
CA THR A 202 -12.33 -4.40 28.34
C THR A 202 -12.25 -5.92 28.36
N MET A 203 -11.97 -6.50 29.50
CA MET A 203 -11.93 -7.95 29.73
C MET A 203 -13.35 -8.54 29.73
N GLU A 204 -13.47 -9.86 29.54
CA GLU A 204 -14.77 -10.57 29.52
C GLU A 204 -15.57 -10.40 30.85
N ASP A 205 -14.85 -10.27 31.95
CA ASP A 205 -15.47 -10.03 33.29
C ASP A 205 -15.88 -8.57 33.53
N GLY A 206 -15.70 -7.70 32.51
CA GLY A 206 -15.99 -6.26 32.58
C GLY A 206 -14.89 -5.42 33.22
N SER A 207 -13.77 -6.01 33.65
CA SER A 207 -12.65 -5.25 34.16
C SER A 207 -11.91 -4.53 33.00
N GLU A 208 -11.37 -3.33 33.30
CA GLU A 208 -10.68 -2.50 32.33
C GLU A 208 -9.17 -2.54 32.55
N ILE A 209 -8.42 -2.71 31.44
CA ILE A 209 -6.97 -2.52 31.42
C ILE A 209 -6.70 -1.22 30.68
N THR A 210 -6.14 -0.23 31.37
CA THR A 210 -5.90 1.09 30.81
C THR A 210 -4.40 1.47 30.84
N LYS A 211 -3.97 2.27 29.86
CA LYS A 211 -2.64 2.85 29.82
C LYS A 211 -2.74 4.25 29.22
N ILE A 212 -2.17 5.24 29.90
CA ILE A 212 -2.13 6.62 29.43
C ILE A 212 -0.85 6.82 28.61
N VAL A 213 -0.96 7.44 27.45
CA VAL A 213 0.14 7.79 26.56
C VAL A 213 -0.05 9.21 26.03
N ASN A 214 1.03 9.92 25.72
CA ASN A 214 0.89 11.15 24.93
C ASN A 214 0.67 10.79 23.46
N ALA A 215 -0.47 11.23 22.90
CA ALA A 215 -0.87 10.83 21.55
C ALA A 215 0.12 11.30 20.48
N ARG A 216 0.67 12.52 20.61
CA ARG A 216 1.65 13.07 19.67
C ARG A 216 2.96 12.29 19.70
N GLU A 217 3.46 11.92 20.87
CA GLU A 217 4.68 11.14 21.02
C GLU A 217 4.52 9.76 20.37
N VAL A 218 3.38 9.09 20.59
CA VAL A 218 3.09 7.79 19.96
C VAL A 218 2.97 7.93 18.44
N PHE A 219 2.33 8.99 17.94
CA PHE A 219 2.24 9.24 16.51
C PHE A 219 3.61 9.51 15.88
N MET A 220 4.47 10.29 16.55
CA MET A 220 5.84 10.54 16.09
C MET A 220 6.70 9.27 16.12
N LEU A 221 6.53 8.42 17.15
CA LEU A 221 7.18 7.11 17.20
C LEU A 221 6.74 6.24 16.00
N LEU A 222 5.44 6.20 15.68
CA LEU A 222 4.93 5.48 14.52
C LEU A 222 5.52 6.02 13.22
N ALA A 223 5.54 7.35 13.06
CA ALA A 223 6.13 8.00 11.89
C ALA A 223 7.62 7.66 11.75
N GLN A 224 8.36 7.64 12.85
CA GLN A 224 9.77 7.26 12.86
C GLN A 224 9.95 5.80 12.44
N ARG A 225 9.16 4.85 12.99
CA ARG A 225 9.25 3.43 12.61
C ARG A 225 8.85 3.20 11.16
N ASN A 226 7.81 3.90 10.69
CA ASN A 226 7.43 3.85 9.28
C ASN A 226 8.54 4.38 8.37
N TRP A 227 9.23 5.45 8.78
CA TRP A 227 10.37 5.97 8.06
C TRP A 227 11.55 4.98 8.03
N GLU A 228 11.86 4.31 9.15
CA GLU A 228 12.96 3.36 9.26
C GLU A 228 12.71 2.04 8.52
N MET A 229 11.47 1.52 8.57
CA MET A 229 11.11 0.16 8.16
C MET A 229 9.98 0.08 7.12
N ALA A 230 9.43 1.22 6.67
CA ALA A 230 8.21 1.31 5.87
C ALA A 230 6.95 0.72 6.54
N GLU A 231 7.03 0.40 7.83
CA GLU A 231 5.96 -0.18 8.66
C GLU A 231 6.05 0.35 10.11
N PRO A 232 4.91 0.44 10.83
CA PRO A 232 3.54 0.13 10.42
C PRO A 232 2.92 1.19 9.51
N GLY A 233 1.93 0.77 8.68
CA GLY A 233 1.07 1.68 7.95
C GLY A 233 0.00 2.31 8.85
N ILE A 234 -0.73 3.30 8.33
CA ILE A 234 -1.83 3.98 9.00
C ILE A 234 -3.13 3.75 8.24
N LEU A 235 -4.18 3.36 8.97
CA LEU A 235 -5.55 3.23 8.47
C LEU A 235 -6.42 4.25 9.21
N TYR A 236 -6.91 5.28 8.54
CA TYR A 236 -7.87 6.24 9.14
C TYR A 236 -9.25 5.58 9.25
N TRP A 237 -9.44 4.87 10.36
CA TRP A 237 -10.50 3.88 10.50
C TRP A 237 -11.90 4.45 10.42
N ASP A 238 -12.17 5.56 11.08
CA ASP A 238 -13.49 6.18 11.07
C ASP A 238 -13.90 6.61 9.66
N ARG A 239 -12.95 7.09 8.86
CA ARG A 239 -13.19 7.45 7.46
C ARG A 239 -13.47 6.22 6.60
N ILE A 240 -12.73 5.12 6.83
CA ILE A 240 -12.95 3.85 6.14
C ILE A 240 -14.32 3.29 6.51
N ALA A 241 -14.66 3.27 7.80
CA ALA A 241 -15.92 2.76 8.30
C ALA A 241 -17.13 3.60 7.81
N ASN A 242 -16.99 4.92 7.81
CA ASN A 242 -18.04 5.84 7.34
C ASN A 242 -18.23 5.84 5.81
N TYR A 243 -17.20 5.42 5.05
CA TYR A 243 -17.28 5.25 3.60
C TYR A 243 -17.58 3.80 3.21
N ASN A 244 -18.46 3.14 3.95
CA ASN A 244 -18.86 1.77 3.67
C ASN A 244 -20.01 1.72 2.67
N LEU A 245 -19.73 1.33 1.42
CA LEU A 245 -20.75 1.20 0.37
C LEU A 245 -21.81 0.13 0.68
N LEU A 246 -21.53 -0.79 1.59
CA LEU A 246 -22.42 -1.88 2.00
C LEU A 246 -23.08 -1.62 3.38
N GLN A 247 -22.99 -0.40 3.92
CA GLN A 247 -23.53 -0.06 5.24
C GLN A 247 -25.03 -0.40 5.38
N ASN A 248 -25.81 -0.24 4.30
CA ASN A 248 -27.25 -0.55 4.30
C ASN A 248 -27.57 -2.05 4.43
N THR A 249 -26.58 -2.92 4.26
CA THR A 249 -26.73 -4.39 4.43
C THR A 249 -26.35 -4.85 5.83
N GLY A 250 -25.93 -3.94 6.71
CA GLY A 250 -25.37 -4.26 8.03
C GLY A 250 -23.92 -4.76 7.98
N PHE A 251 -23.30 -4.81 6.80
CA PHE A 251 -21.89 -5.19 6.66
C PHE A 251 -20.96 -4.15 7.30
N LYS A 252 -20.01 -4.64 8.10
CA LYS A 252 -18.96 -3.83 8.70
C LYS A 252 -17.59 -4.29 8.20
N TYR A 253 -16.71 -3.36 7.86
CA TYR A 253 -15.33 -3.70 7.50
C TYR A 253 -14.60 -4.30 8.71
N ALA A 254 -13.94 -5.44 8.48
CA ALA A 254 -13.09 -6.10 9.47
C ALA A 254 -11.59 -5.74 9.27
N GLY A 255 -11.22 -5.27 8.09
CA GLY A 255 -9.86 -4.88 7.73
C GLY A 255 -9.81 -4.29 6.32
N VAL A 256 -8.63 -3.91 5.86
CA VAL A 256 -8.38 -3.34 4.52
C VAL A 256 -7.07 -3.85 3.93
N ASN A 257 -6.93 -3.66 2.59
CA ASN A 257 -5.71 -3.96 1.86
C ASN A 257 -5.39 -2.77 0.93
N PRO A 258 -4.22 -2.07 1.06
CA PRO A 258 -3.88 -0.88 0.28
C PRO A 258 -3.39 -1.20 -1.13
N CYS A 259 -3.81 -0.41 -2.15
CA CYS A 259 -3.45 -0.60 -3.57
C CYS A 259 -3.17 0.71 -4.32
N VAL A 260 -2.21 0.68 -5.26
CA VAL A 260 -1.94 1.72 -6.27
C VAL A 260 -1.96 1.10 -7.67
N THR A 261 -2.13 1.92 -8.74
CA THR A 261 -2.11 1.42 -10.12
C THR A 261 -0.71 1.08 -10.60
N GLY A 262 -0.59 0.04 -11.44
CA GLY A 262 0.69 -0.49 -11.87
C GLY A 262 1.52 0.44 -12.76
N ASP A 263 0.88 1.38 -13.47
CA ASP A 263 1.52 2.39 -14.31
C ASP A 263 1.99 3.64 -13.53
N THR A 264 1.75 3.70 -12.21
CA THR A 264 2.27 4.77 -11.36
C THR A 264 3.79 4.81 -11.43
N LEU A 265 4.34 5.95 -11.84
CA LEU A 265 5.78 6.15 -11.93
C LEU A 265 6.39 6.40 -10.56
N VAL A 266 7.45 5.67 -10.28
CA VAL A 266 8.26 5.80 -9.06
C VAL A 266 9.67 6.18 -9.48
N LEU A 267 10.24 7.19 -8.80
CA LEU A 267 11.62 7.59 -9.04
C LEU A 267 12.56 6.58 -8.35
N THR A 268 13.34 5.88 -9.18
CA THR A 268 14.38 4.94 -8.73
C THR A 268 15.77 5.55 -8.90
N GLU A 269 16.79 4.95 -8.34
CA GLU A 269 18.19 5.35 -8.55
C GLU A 269 18.61 5.31 -10.04
N ASN A 270 17.91 4.53 -10.86
CA ASN A 270 18.14 4.39 -12.30
C ASN A 270 17.18 5.23 -13.16
N GLY A 271 16.43 6.15 -12.55
CA GLY A 271 15.43 6.99 -13.21
C GLY A 271 14.00 6.56 -12.91
N TYR A 272 13.03 7.15 -13.62
CA TYR A 272 11.62 6.82 -13.44
C TYR A 272 11.29 5.44 -14.02
N ALA A 273 10.67 4.62 -13.20
CA ALA A 273 10.13 3.32 -13.59
C ALA A 273 8.67 3.19 -13.16
N SER A 274 7.83 2.49 -13.94
CA SER A 274 6.47 2.19 -13.50
C SER A 274 6.52 1.26 -12.29
N ILE A 275 5.67 1.48 -11.29
CA ILE A 275 5.64 0.61 -10.11
C ILE A 275 5.36 -0.84 -10.49
N ALA A 276 4.62 -1.08 -11.58
CA ALA A 276 4.38 -2.42 -12.11
C ALA A 276 5.67 -3.10 -12.58
N SER A 277 6.61 -2.35 -13.21
CA SER A 277 7.90 -2.90 -13.66
C SER A 277 8.85 -3.24 -12.53
N LEU A 278 8.60 -2.71 -11.33
CA LEU A 278 9.41 -2.93 -10.13
C LEU A 278 8.85 -4.05 -9.24
N VAL A 279 7.66 -4.57 -9.55
CA VAL A 279 7.00 -5.61 -8.74
C VAL A 279 7.88 -6.86 -8.65
N GLY A 280 8.15 -7.31 -7.41
CA GLY A 280 8.95 -8.49 -7.12
C GLY A 280 10.46 -8.31 -7.27
N HIS A 281 10.92 -7.10 -7.55
CA HIS A 281 12.35 -6.76 -7.60
C HIS A 281 12.72 -5.80 -6.47
N LYS A 282 13.85 -6.05 -5.83
CA LYS A 282 14.44 -5.07 -4.93
C LYS A 282 14.95 -3.89 -5.74
N CYS A 283 14.52 -2.70 -5.38
CA CYS A 283 14.94 -1.47 -6.04
C CYS A 283 15.05 -0.34 -5.01
N VAL A 284 15.87 0.65 -5.33
CA VAL A 284 16.03 1.85 -4.50
C VAL A 284 15.17 2.94 -5.10
N VAL A 285 14.22 3.46 -4.31
CA VAL A 285 13.27 4.47 -4.74
C VAL A 285 13.38 5.75 -3.92
N TRP A 286 13.02 6.88 -4.52
CA TRP A 286 12.92 8.15 -3.82
C TRP A 286 11.57 8.26 -3.09
N ASN A 287 11.61 8.40 -1.76
CA ASN A 287 10.40 8.48 -0.94
C ASN A 287 9.88 9.92 -0.71
N GLY A 288 10.52 10.90 -1.34
CA GLY A 288 10.25 12.33 -1.18
C GLY A 288 11.28 13.08 -0.33
N TYR A 289 12.16 12.35 0.40
CA TYR A 289 13.19 12.89 1.30
C TYR A 289 14.54 12.21 1.14
N GLU A 290 14.57 10.90 0.90
CA GLU A 290 15.78 10.08 0.78
C GLU A 290 15.55 8.85 -0.11
N TRP A 291 16.64 8.18 -0.46
CA TRP A 291 16.64 6.93 -1.18
C TRP A 291 16.35 5.76 -0.24
N SER A 292 15.35 4.95 -0.57
CA SER A 292 14.92 3.79 0.23
C SER A 292 14.88 2.53 -0.60
N GLU A 293 15.45 1.43 -0.08
CA GLU A 293 15.32 0.11 -0.70
C GLU A 293 13.91 -0.44 -0.48
N VAL A 294 13.23 -0.81 -1.56
CA VAL A 294 11.86 -1.34 -1.53
C VAL A 294 11.72 -2.52 -2.50
N GLU A 295 10.70 -3.32 -2.27
CA GLU A 295 10.24 -4.37 -3.20
C GLU A 295 8.74 -4.15 -3.47
N PRO A 296 8.39 -3.40 -4.54
CA PRO A 296 6.99 -3.12 -4.87
C PRO A 296 6.19 -4.39 -5.17
N LYS A 297 4.92 -4.40 -4.77
CA LYS A 297 4.01 -5.53 -4.94
C LYS A 297 2.72 -5.11 -5.63
N LEU A 298 2.24 -5.93 -6.57
CA LEU A 298 0.97 -5.70 -7.24
C LEU A 298 -0.19 -6.04 -6.30
N MET A 299 -1.14 -5.12 -6.14
CA MET A 299 -2.23 -5.24 -5.18
C MET A 299 -3.63 -5.42 -5.82
N GLU A 300 -3.99 -4.67 -6.86
CA GLU A 300 -5.31 -4.76 -7.52
C GLU A 300 -5.23 -4.42 -9.01
N ASN A 301 -6.03 -5.13 -9.84
CA ASN A 301 -5.99 -4.98 -11.31
C ASN A 301 -7.14 -4.13 -11.89
N ASN A 302 -8.17 -3.74 -11.12
CA ASN A 302 -9.42 -3.15 -11.67
C ASN A 302 -10.03 -2.03 -10.81
N ALA A 303 -9.24 -1.16 -10.19
CA ALA A 303 -9.78 0.05 -9.56
C ALA A 303 -10.23 1.07 -10.60
N GLN A 304 -11.32 1.80 -10.33
CA GLN A 304 -11.68 2.96 -11.14
C GLN A 304 -10.64 4.05 -10.95
N VAL A 305 -10.00 4.45 -12.04
CA VAL A 305 -8.89 5.40 -12.05
C VAL A 305 -9.30 6.65 -12.79
N TYR A 306 -8.93 7.80 -12.25
CA TYR A 306 -9.13 9.13 -12.83
C TYR A 306 -7.78 9.68 -13.29
N GLU A 307 -7.74 10.25 -14.46
CA GLU A 307 -6.57 10.98 -14.94
C GLU A 307 -6.71 12.45 -14.55
N ILE A 308 -5.71 12.93 -13.81
CA ILE A 308 -5.62 14.32 -13.38
C ILE A 308 -4.55 14.99 -14.21
N SER A 309 -4.90 16.05 -14.91
CA SER A 309 -3.95 16.89 -15.64
C SER A 309 -3.59 18.12 -14.81
N PHE A 310 -2.32 18.39 -14.69
CA PHE A 310 -1.79 19.56 -13.99
C PHE A 310 -1.49 20.71 -14.97
N SER A 311 -1.44 21.93 -14.46
CA SER A 311 -1.16 23.13 -15.27
C SER A 311 0.25 23.18 -15.85
N ASP A 312 1.16 22.31 -15.38
CA ASP A 312 2.51 22.16 -15.92
C ASP A 312 2.58 21.14 -17.08
N GLY A 313 1.42 20.60 -17.51
CA GLY A 313 1.33 19.64 -18.61
C GLY A 313 1.57 18.19 -18.18
N THR A 314 1.86 17.92 -16.91
CA THR A 314 1.97 16.55 -16.41
C THR A 314 0.60 15.97 -16.06
N SER A 315 0.48 14.65 -16.04
CA SER A 315 -0.71 13.98 -15.56
C SER A 315 -0.37 12.81 -14.65
N ILE A 316 -1.29 12.45 -13.77
CA ILE A 316 -1.20 11.26 -12.95
C ILE A 316 -2.54 10.54 -12.96
N LYS A 317 -2.49 9.21 -12.97
CA LYS A 317 -3.66 8.35 -12.85
C LYS A 317 -3.75 7.76 -11.46
N CYS A 318 -4.87 8.01 -10.79
CA CYS A 318 -5.09 7.50 -9.44
C CYS A 318 -6.59 7.30 -9.17
N THR A 319 -6.91 6.62 -8.08
CA THR A 319 -8.29 6.47 -7.61
C THR A 319 -8.82 7.79 -7.03
N ASP A 320 -10.14 7.95 -6.94
CA ASP A 320 -10.81 9.15 -6.44
C ASP A 320 -10.49 9.47 -4.96
N TYR A 321 -10.11 8.46 -4.20
CA TYR A 321 -9.69 8.58 -2.79
C TYR A 321 -8.18 8.84 -2.61
N HIS A 322 -7.38 8.87 -3.70
CA HIS A 322 -5.97 9.24 -3.61
C HIS A 322 -5.81 10.65 -3.07
N LYS A 323 -4.91 10.83 -2.11
CA LYS A 323 -4.73 12.11 -1.40
C LYS A 323 -3.53 12.87 -1.94
N PHE A 324 -3.80 14.14 -2.25
CA PHE A 324 -2.79 15.11 -2.65
C PHE A 324 -2.59 16.17 -1.58
N PRO A 325 -1.35 16.56 -1.27
CA PRO A 325 -1.08 17.69 -0.39
C PRO A 325 -1.46 19.00 -1.10
N ILE A 326 -2.39 19.75 -0.51
CA ILE A 326 -2.89 21.02 -1.06
C ILE A 326 -2.20 22.19 -0.35
N ASN A 327 -1.71 23.14 -1.12
CA ASN A 327 -1.19 24.40 -0.58
C ASN A 327 -2.35 25.36 -0.35
N THR A 328 -2.77 25.52 0.92
CA THR A 328 -3.84 26.45 1.35
C THR A 328 -3.31 27.76 1.91
N GLY A 329 -1.99 27.92 2.03
CA GLY A 329 -1.36 29.08 2.66
C GLY A 329 -0.95 30.17 1.69
N THR A 330 -0.90 31.41 2.20
CA THR A 330 -0.11 32.47 1.58
C THR A 330 1.38 32.16 1.70
N TYR A 331 2.20 32.69 0.81
CA TYR A 331 3.61 32.40 0.51
C TYR A 331 4.58 32.14 1.71
N HIS A 332 4.16 32.39 2.95
CA HIS A 332 4.99 32.23 4.16
C HIS A 332 4.50 31.16 5.16
N LYS A 333 3.34 30.52 4.92
CA LYS A 333 2.81 29.45 5.78
C LYS A 333 2.04 28.45 4.90
N ALA A 334 2.76 27.60 4.19
CA ALA A 334 2.13 26.43 3.57
C ALA A 334 1.67 25.48 4.69
N VAL A 335 0.37 25.37 4.88
CA VAL A 335 -0.22 24.33 5.72
C VAL A 335 -0.45 23.12 4.83
N ASP A 336 0.20 22.00 5.13
CA ASP A 336 -0.01 20.74 4.43
C ASP A 336 -1.41 20.21 4.80
N THR A 337 -2.36 20.45 3.91
CA THR A 337 -3.71 19.89 4.01
C THR A 337 -3.89 18.87 2.90
N ARG A 338 -3.91 17.58 3.23
CA ARG A 338 -4.14 16.52 2.24
C ARG A 338 -5.63 16.37 1.97
N LYS A 339 -6.03 16.55 0.70
CA LYS A 339 -7.40 16.30 0.22
C LYS A 339 -7.45 15.06 -0.67
N GLN A 340 -8.55 14.32 -0.62
CA GLN A 340 -8.81 13.28 -1.61
C GLN A 340 -9.10 13.90 -2.97
N LEU A 341 -8.78 13.19 -4.05
CA LEU A 341 -9.00 13.70 -5.41
C LEU A 341 -10.42 14.24 -5.61
N LYS A 342 -11.44 13.49 -5.16
CA LYS A 342 -12.85 13.90 -5.28
C LYS A 342 -13.20 15.24 -4.60
N ASP A 343 -12.40 15.67 -3.64
CA ASP A 343 -12.60 16.90 -2.87
C ASP A 343 -11.74 18.06 -3.38
N ILE A 344 -10.89 17.80 -4.39
CA ILE A 344 -10.02 18.80 -5.02
C ILE A 344 -10.79 19.53 -6.11
N LYS A 345 -10.75 20.85 -6.08
CA LYS A 345 -11.34 21.70 -7.13
C LYS A 345 -10.29 22.06 -8.17
N VAL A 346 -10.72 22.19 -9.42
CA VAL A 346 -9.85 22.69 -10.49
C VAL A 346 -9.31 24.06 -10.11
N GLY A 347 -7.98 24.22 -10.20
CA GLY A 347 -7.28 25.45 -9.81
C GLY A 347 -6.67 25.42 -8.39
N GLU A 348 -6.92 24.41 -7.58
CA GLU A 348 -6.21 24.22 -6.32
C GLU A 348 -4.74 23.85 -6.56
N LYS A 349 -3.83 24.41 -5.75
CA LYS A 349 -2.38 24.21 -5.89
C LYS A 349 -1.92 23.06 -5.01
N LEU A 350 -1.20 22.10 -5.59
CA LEU A 350 -0.55 21.02 -4.85
C LEU A 350 0.78 21.51 -4.26
N ILE A 351 1.23 20.85 -3.18
CA ILE A 351 2.59 21.02 -2.66
C ILE A 351 3.52 20.11 -3.46
N LYS A 352 4.59 20.69 -4.02
CA LYS A 352 5.63 19.90 -4.71
C LYS A 352 6.60 19.30 -3.70
N CYS A 353 6.94 18.01 -3.88
CA CYS A 353 7.99 17.33 -3.11
C CYS A 353 9.37 17.83 -3.50
N ALA A 354 10.35 17.72 -2.59
CA ALA A 354 11.75 17.90 -2.94
C ALA A 354 12.22 16.74 -3.83
N PHE A 355 13.02 17.04 -4.84
CA PHE A 355 13.69 16.01 -5.66
C PHE A 355 15.08 15.72 -5.11
N PRO A 356 15.59 14.47 -5.26
CA PRO A 356 16.96 14.14 -4.88
C PRO A 356 17.95 14.80 -5.83
N ILE A 357 19.14 15.09 -5.35
CA ILE A 357 20.27 15.48 -6.21
C ILE A 357 20.78 14.19 -6.85
N ILE A 358 20.49 14.00 -8.14
CA ILE A 358 21.00 12.87 -8.93
C ILE A 358 22.20 13.35 -9.70
N CYS A 359 23.39 13.13 -9.18
CA CYS A 359 24.65 13.35 -9.90
C CYS A 359 25.07 12.01 -10.52
N GLY A 360 24.62 11.73 -11.75
CA GLY A 360 25.16 10.62 -12.53
C GLY A 360 26.43 11.04 -13.28
N PRO A 361 27.29 10.11 -13.69
CA PRO A 361 28.37 10.41 -14.61
C PRO A 361 27.75 10.78 -15.97
N SER A 362 27.65 12.07 -16.26
CA SER A 362 27.25 12.53 -17.59
C SER A 362 28.48 12.59 -18.47
N GLU A 363 28.69 11.59 -19.29
CA GLU A 363 29.82 11.63 -20.22
C GLU A 363 29.69 12.68 -21.34
N ASN A 364 28.52 13.32 -21.58
CA ASN A 364 28.36 14.12 -22.79
C ASN A 364 27.40 15.33 -22.80
N SER A 365 26.83 15.82 -21.71
CA SER A 365 25.88 16.94 -21.83
C SER A 365 26.32 18.27 -21.21
N GLY A 366 27.35 18.28 -20.38
CA GLY A 366 27.79 19.50 -19.68
C GLY A 366 26.77 20.03 -18.64
N VAL A 367 25.62 19.38 -18.50
CA VAL A 367 24.54 19.75 -17.57
C VAL A 367 24.26 18.58 -16.66
N CYS A 368 24.29 18.83 -15.36
CA CYS A 368 23.98 17.80 -14.37
C CYS A 368 22.54 17.29 -14.58
N MET A 369 22.30 15.98 -14.42
CA MET A 369 21.00 15.35 -14.65
C MET A 369 19.90 15.94 -13.76
N TYR A 370 20.25 16.43 -12.57
CA TYR A 370 19.35 17.15 -11.70
C TYR A 370 18.85 18.45 -12.35
N THR A 371 19.74 19.25 -12.95
CA THR A 371 19.38 20.48 -13.65
C THR A 371 18.51 20.20 -14.88
N GLN A 372 18.82 19.12 -15.61
CA GLN A 372 18.02 18.69 -16.76
C GLN A 372 16.63 18.19 -16.35
N GLY A 373 16.54 17.39 -15.27
CA GLY A 373 15.27 16.93 -14.73
C GLY A 373 14.44 18.09 -14.16
N PHE A 374 15.10 19.06 -13.52
CA PHE A 374 14.45 20.26 -13.01
C PHE A 374 13.91 21.14 -14.14
N PHE A 375 14.69 21.30 -15.22
CA PHE A 375 14.23 22.03 -16.40
C PHE A 375 13.03 21.36 -17.08
N SER A 376 13.01 20.04 -17.17
CA SER A 376 11.88 19.29 -17.73
C SER A 376 10.60 19.42 -16.90
N GLY A 377 10.72 19.61 -15.57
CA GLY A 377 9.58 19.81 -14.68
C GLY A 377 9.14 21.26 -14.49
N ASP A 378 10.10 22.15 -14.26
CA ASP A 378 9.86 23.55 -13.87
C ASP A 378 10.55 24.61 -14.76
N GLY A 379 11.26 24.14 -15.79
CA GLY A 379 11.91 25.03 -16.77
C GLY A 379 10.92 25.69 -17.73
N TYR A 380 11.25 26.88 -18.21
CA TYR A 380 10.48 27.57 -19.25
C TYR A 380 11.40 28.44 -20.09
N TYR A 381 10.93 28.82 -21.28
CA TYR A 381 11.64 29.77 -22.13
C TYR A 381 11.22 31.21 -21.79
N CYS A 382 12.18 32.14 -21.82
CA CYS A 382 11.89 33.56 -21.75
C CYS A 382 10.95 34.01 -22.87
N ALA A 383 10.39 35.22 -22.74
CA ALA A 383 9.46 35.81 -23.72
C ALA A 383 10.03 35.91 -25.14
N ASP A 384 11.35 35.96 -25.27
CA ASP A 384 12.09 35.94 -26.55
C ASP A 384 12.08 34.55 -27.24
N ARG A 385 11.67 33.51 -26.52
CA ARG A 385 11.60 32.11 -26.98
C ARG A 385 12.91 31.49 -27.47
N VAL A 386 14.04 32.12 -27.21
CA VAL A 386 15.35 31.68 -27.68
C VAL A 386 16.22 31.21 -26.52
N THR A 387 16.10 31.84 -25.36
CA THR A 387 16.94 31.51 -24.20
C THR A 387 16.17 30.60 -23.23
N PRO A 388 16.63 29.36 -22.94
CA PRO A 388 16.04 28.53 -21.91
C PRO A 388 16.29 29.14 -20.55
N TYR A 389 15.27 29.12 -19.72
CA TYR A 389 15.30 29.74 -18.40
C TYR A 389 14.79 28.78 -17.32
N ILE A 390 15.58 28.62 -16.26
CA ILE A 390 15.21 27.81 -15.10
C ILE A 390 15.03 28.75 -13.91
N LYS A 391 13.86 28.77 -13.33
CA LYS A 391 13.57 29.55 -12.12
C LYS A 391 13.51 28.62 -10.92
N PHE A 392 14.50 28.73 -10.05
CA PHE A 392 14.55 27.94 -8.82
C PHE A 392 13.68 28.59 -7.75
N TYR A 393 12.70 27.82 -7.23
CA TYR A 393 11.89 28.20 -6.09
C TYR A 393 12.36 27.42 -4.87
N GLY A 394 13.12 28.06 -3.98
CA GLY A 394 13.65 27.40 -2.79
C GLY A 394 14.40 28.38 -1.86
N ARG A 395 14.97 27.83 -0.80
CA ARG A 395 15.84 28.64 0.08
C ARG A 395 17.11 29.02 -0.70
N LYS A 396 17.57 30.25 -0.52
CA LYS A 396 18.77 30.83 -1.17
C LYS A 396 20.00 29.90 -1.19
N LYS A 397 20.14 29.04 -0.18
CA LYS A 397 21.20 28.03 -0.04
C LYS A 397 21.20 26.98 -1.15
N TYR A 398 20.03 26.65 -1.73
CA TYR A 398 19.92 25.65 -2.79
C TYR A 398 19.98 26.24 -4.19
N CYS A 399 19.75 27.56 -4.34
CA CYS A 399 19.83 28.24 -5.62
C CYS A 399 21.28 28.54 -6.04
N ILE A 400 22.21 28.71 -5.07
CA ILE A 400 23.60 29.11 -5.35
C ILE A 400 24.46 27.93 -5.83
N SER A 401 24.13 26.67 -5.47
CA SER A 401 24.93 25.51 -5.84
C SER A 401 24.71 24.99 -7.28
N ASN A 402 23.77 25.58 -8.03
CA ASN A 402 23.40 25.14 -9.37
C ASN A 402 23.55 26.21 -10.46
N GLU A 403 24.29 27.30 -10.17
CA GLU A 403 24.61 28.35 -11.16
C GLU A 403 25.85 28.05 -12.02
N ASN A 404 26.32 26.78 -12.10
CA ASN A 404 27.42 26.35 -12.98
C ASN A 404 26.94 25.31 -13.96
#